data_797b42190940a58019b74a1c4f59c976
#
_entry.id   797b42190940a58019b74a1c4f59c976
#
_cell.length_a   1.000
_cell.length_b   1.000
_cell.length_c   1.000
_cell.angle_alpha   90.00
_cell.angle_beta   90.00
_cell.angle_gamma   90.00
#
_symmetry.space_group_name_H-M   'P 1'
#
loop_
_entity.id
_entity.type
_entity.pdbx_description
1 polymer ?
#
loop_
_entity_poly.entity_id
_entity_poly.type
_entity_poly.pdbx_seq_one_letter_code
_entity_poly.pdbx_strand_id
1 'polypeptide(L)'
;MPGELLHIGFGNMVVRRRVVAVLNPTSAEGKAYMPLPLRRLRDEAKEHRRLVDATCGRRVRAIILTDSDHVILSAIQARTITLRLEGRDGEAPQPEVG
;
A
#
# COMPACT_ATOMS: atom_id res chain seq x y z
N MET A 1 -16.74 -9.22 -11.02
CA MET A 1 -16.32 -9.19 -9.62
C MET A 1 -14.80 -9.04 -9.52
N PRO A 2 -14.29 -8.35 -8.52
CA PRO A 2 -12.85 -8.31 -8.33
C PRO A 2 -12.33 -9.70 -7.98
N GLY A 3 -11.13 -10.01 -8.41
CA GLY A 3 -10.49 -11.26 -8.05
C GLY A 3 -10.10 -11.33 -6.59
N GLU A 4 -9.62 -12.48 -6.15
CA GLU A 4 -9.21 -12.69 -4.76
C GLU A 4 -7.90 -11.99 -4.41
N LEU A 5 -7.05 -11.76 -5.41
CA LEU A 5 -5.72 -11.19 -5.21
C LEU A 5 -5.68 -9.74 -5.69
N LEU A 6 -5.00 -8.93 -4.89
CA LEU A 6 -4.79 -7.52 -5.18
C LEU A 6 -3.32 -7.32 -5.51
N HIS A 7 -3.04 -6.84 -6.73
CA HIS A 7 -1.67 -6.56 -7.15
C HIS A 7 -1.18 -5.28 -6.51
N ILE A 8 -0.01 -5.35 -5.89
CA ILE A 8 0.56 -4.21 -5.15
C ILE A 8 1.95 -3.83 -5.65
N GLY A 9 2.32 -4.33 -6.84
CA GLY A 9 3.55 -3.96 -7.53
C GLY A 9 4.63 -5.02 -7.46
N PHE A 10 5.48 -5.03 -8.48
CA PHE A 10 6.65 -5.91 -8.56
C PHE A 10 6.33 -7.39 -8.38
N GLY A 11 5.19 -7.82 -8.90
CA GLY A 11 4.78 -9.22 -8.81
C GLY A 11 4.25 -9.64 -7.44
N ASN A 12 4.11 -8.70 -6.52
CA ASN A 12 3.57 -8.99 -5.20
C ASN A 12 2.07 -8.80 -5.16
N MET A 13 1.41 -9.65 -4.37
CA MET A 13 -0.03 -9.63 -4.24
C MET A 13 -0.43 -9.82 -2.79
N VAL A 14 -1.60 -9.30 -2.44
CA VAL A 14 -2.19 -9.52 -1.13
C VAL A 14 -3.61 -10.06 -1.32
N VAL A 15 -4.08 -10.86 -0.39
CA VAL A 15 -5.45 -11.37 -0.44
C VAL A 15 -6.40 -10.19 -0.21
N ARG A 16 -7.21 -9.91 -1.22
CA ARG A 16 -8.06 -8.71 -1.24
C ARG A 16 -8.93 -8.56 -0.01
N ARG A 17 -9.62 -9.61 0.38
CA ARG A 17 -10.55 -9.55 1.51
C ARG A 17 -9.88 -9.39 2.87
N ARG A 18 -8.54 -9.54 2.92
CA ARG A 18 -7.79 -9.38 4.16
C ARG A 18 -7.29 -7.97 4.37
N VAL A 19 -7.53 -7.09 3.42
CA VAL A 19 -7.10 -5.69 3.50
C VAL A 19 -8.10 -4.90 4.32
N VAL A 20 -7.62 -4.25 5.36
CA VAL A 20 -8.45 -3.44 6.27
C VAL A 20 -8.38 -1.97 5.88
N ALA A 21 -7.22 -1.48 5.48
CA ALA A 21 -7.03 -0.08 5.17
C ALA A 21 -5.89 0.12 4.18
N VAL A 22 -5.98 1.19 3.41
CA VAL A 22 -4.92 1.64 2.52
C VAL A 22 -4.63 3.09 2.90
N LEU A 23 -3.40 3.35 3.32
CA LEU A 23 -3.00 4.67 3.80
C LEU A 23 -2.06 5.33 2.79
N ASN A 24 -2.22 6.63 2.64
CA ASN A 24 -1.35 7.45 1.81
C ASN A 24 -0.28 8.09 2.69
N PRO A 25 1.00 7.71 2.55
CA PRO A 25 2.06 8.27 3.38
C PRO A 25 2.50 9.67 2.96
N THR A 26 2.02 10.16 1.82
CA THR A 26 2.40 11.47 1.33
C THR A 26 1.62 12.55 2.09
N SER A 27 2.31 13.60 2.54
CA SER A 27 1.65 14.71 3.21
C SER A 27 0.76 15.49 2.23
N ALA A 28 -0.14 16.32 2.80
CA ALA A 28 -1.03 17.16 2.00
C ALA A 28 -0.25 18.12 1.09
N GLU A 29 0.97 18.50 1.47
CA GLU A 29 1.82 19.37 0.67
C GLU A 29 2.63 18.60 -0.37
N GLY A 30 2.42 17.28 -0.48
CA GLY A 30 3.15 16.47 -1.44
C GLY A 30 4.60 16.18 -1.06
N LYS A 31 4.96 16.38 0.19
CA LYS A 31 6.32 16.11 0.65
C LYS A 31 6.63 14.62 0.62
N ALA A 32 7.87 14.30 0.31
CA ALA A 32 8.28 12.91 0.11
C ALA A 32 8.52 12.13 1.39
N TYR A 33 8.53 12.76 2.54
CA TYR A 33 8.78 12.06 3.79
C TYR A 33 7.48 11.57 4.41
N MET A 34 7.59 10.42 5.07
CA MET A 34 6.46 9.80 5.73
C MET A 34 6.15 10.52 7.05
N PRO A 35 4.87 10.90 7.29
CA PRO A 35 4.48 11.52 8.56
C PRO A 35 4.82 10.63 9.77
N LEU A 36 5.09 11.28 10.90
CA LEU A 36 5.53 10.57 12.11
C LEU A 36 4.60 9.44 12.55
N PRO A 37 3.27 9.61 12.59
CA PRO A 37 2.41 8.50 13.01
C PRO A 37 2.57 7.26 12.15
N LEU A 38 2.77 7.44 10.84
CA LEU A 38 2.95 6.32 9.93
C LEU A 38 4.33 5.70 10.07
N ARG A 39 5.34 6.51 10.38
CA ARG A 39 6.69 5.98 10.66
C ARG A 39 6.67 5.11 11.91
N ARG A 40 5.92 5.52 12.93
CA ARG A 40 5.79 4.73 14.15
C ARG A 40 5.08 3.41 13.88
N LEU A 41 4.03 3.44 13.07
CA LEU A 41 3.32 2.23 12.68
C LEU A 41 4.24 1.25 11.96
N ARG A 42 5.03 1.76 11.02
CA ARG A 42 6.01 0.97 10.27
C ARG A 42 7.06 0.37 11.20
N ASP A 43 7.62 1.19 12.10
CA ASP A 43 8.70 0.75 12.96
C ASP A 43 8.21 -0.29 13.97
N GLU A 44 7.01 -0.12 14.49
CA GLU A 44 6.40 -1.09 15.38
C GLU A 44 6.16 -2.42 14.67
N ALA A 45 5.66 -2.36 13.43
CA ALA A 45 5.46 -3.56 12.64
C ALA A 45 6.78 -4.28 12.37
N LYS A 46 7.85 -3.52 12.09
CA LYS A 46 9.17 -4.09 11.87
C LYS A 46 9.67 -4.79 13.12
N GLU A 47 9.50 -4.16 14.26
CA GLU A 47 9.92 -4.73 15.54
C GLU A 47 9.21 -6.06 15.83
N HIS A 48 7.95 -6.16 15.48
CA HIS A 48 7.15 -7.36 15.70
C HIS A 48 7.13 -8.32 14.51
N ARG A 49 8.01 -8.10 13.54
CA ARG A 49 8.13 -8.95 12.34
C ARG A 49 6.85 -9.03 11.53
N ARG A 50 6.13 -7.92 11.45
CA ARG A 50 4.89 -7.82 10.68
C ARG A 50 4.99 -6.83 9.53
N LEU A 51 6.19 -6.37 9.24
CA LEU A 51 6.44 -5.45 8.14
C LEU A 51 6.83 -6.21 6.88
N VAL A 52 6.12 -5.95 5.79
CA VAL A 52 6.44 -6.50 4.48
C VAL A 52 6.76 -5.34 3.55
N ASP A 53 7.99 -5.28 3.06
CA ASP A 53 8.39 -4.23 2.14
C ASP A 53 8.33 -4.76 0.71
N ALA A 54 7.33 -4.31 -0.03
CA ALA A 54 7.11 -4.69 -1.42
C ALA A 54 7.53 -3.60 -2.40
N THR A 55 8.35 -2.64 -1.97
CA THR A 55 8.71 -1.48 -2.80
C THR A 55 9.90 -1.72 -3.70
N CYS A 56 10.64 -2.80 -3.50
CA CYS A 56 11.88 -3.06 -4.24
C CYS A 56 12.85 -1.87 -4.19
N GLY A 57 12.96 -1.24 -3.02
CA GLY A 57 13.87 -0.11 -2.83
C GLY A 57 13.33 1.22 -3.31
N ARG A 58 12.10 1.27 -3.82
CA ARG A 58 11.50 2.51 -4.29
C ARG A 58 10.79 3.23 -3.14
N ARG A 59 10.41 4.48 -3.39
CA ARG A 59 9.69 5.25 -2.38
C ARG A 59 8.35 4.61 -2.05
N VAL A 60 8.00 4.62 -0.76
CA VAL A 60 6.70 4.13 -0.31
C VAL A 60 5.62 5.12 -0.74
N ARG A 61 4.63 4.63 -1.48
CA ARG A 61 3.50 5.44 -1.95
C ARG A 61 2.18 4.99 -1.38
N ALA A 62 2.15 3.80 -0.78
CA ALA A 62 0.96 3.30 -0.10
C ALA A 62 1.37 2.39 1.04
N ILE A 63 0.59 2.39 2.10
CA ILE A 63 0.75 1.48 3.22
C ILE A 63 -0.55 0.70 3.33
N ILE A 64 -0.46 -0.62 3.28
CA ILE A 64 -1.61 -1.50 3.30
C ILE A 64 -1.64 -2.23 4.64
N LEU A 65 -2.77 -2.12 5.34
CA LEU A 65 -2.96 -2.80 6.61
C LEU A 65 -3.88 -4.00 6.40
N THR A 66 -3.53 -5.11 7.02
CA THR A 66 -4.31 -6.34 6.93
C THR A 66 -4.94 -6.68 8.28
N ASP A 67 -5.90 -7.60 8.25
CA ASP A 67 -6.58 -8.05 9.47
C ASP A 67 -5.69 -8.93 10.35
N SER A 68 -4.52 -9.33 9.87
CA SER A 68 -3.51 -10.04 10.64
C SER A 68 -2.44 -9.11 11.22
N ASP A 69 -2.71 -7.81 11.23
CA ASP A 69 -1.81 -6.77 11.73
C ASP A 69 -0.50 -6.64 10.95
N HIS A 70 -0.48 -7.11 9.70
CA HIS A 70 0.67 -6.88 8.84
C HIS A 70 0.61 -5.49 8.22
N VAL A 71 1.77 -4.87 8.10
CA VAL A 71 1.93 -3.58 7.44
C VAL A 71 2.74 -3.81 6.18
N ILE A 72 2.14 -3.51 5.03
CA ILE A 72 2.77 -3.77 3.74
C ILE A 72 3.07 -2.43 3.07
N LEU A 73 4.32 -2.23 2.69
CA LEU A 73 4.74 -1.02 2.00
C LEU A 73 4.72 -1.27 0.49
N SER A 74 4.07 -0.40 -0.25
CA SER A 74 3.96 -0.51 -1.71
C SER A 74 4.49 0.74 -2.40
N ALA A 75 5.08 0.56 -3.57
CA ALA A 75 5.52 1.66 -4.42
C ALA A 75 4.40 2.14 -5.36
N ILE A 76 3.26 1.48 -5.34
CA ILE A 76 2.09 1.87 -6.13
C ILE A 76 1.30 2.91 -5.33
N GLN A 77 0.81 3.95 -6.00
CA GLN A 77 0.05 4.99 -5.30
C GLN A 77 -1.20 4.44 -4.63
N ALA A 78 -1.52 5.00 -3.47
CA ALA A 78 -2.67 4.56 -2.68
C ALA A 78 -3.97 4.64 -3.48
N ARG A 79 -4.13 5.66 -4.31
CA ARG A 79 -5.31 5.80 -5.16
C ARG A 79 -5.45 4.61 -6.11
N THR A 80 -4.35 4.20 -6.73
CA THR A 80 -4.36 3.06 -7.66
C THR A 80 -4.71 1.77 -6.92
N ILE A 81 -4.13 1.57 -5.74
CA ILE A 81 -4.44 0.41 -4.92
C ILE A 81 -5.93 0.39 -4.57
N THR A 82 -6.48 1.53 -4.19
CA THR A 82 -7.88 1.65 -3.82
C THR A 82 -8.81 1.30 -5.00
N LEU A 83 -8.49 1.78 -6.20
CA LEU A 83 -9.27 1.46 -7.38
C LEU A 83 -9.22 -0.04 -7.69
N ARG A 84 -8.05 -0.64 -7.56
CA ARG A 84 -7.90 -2.09 -7.75
C ARG A 84 -8.68 -2.87 -6.69
N LEU A 85 -8.65 -2.39 -5.46
CA LEU A 85 -9.37 -3.02 -4.36
C LEU A 85 -10.88 -3.02 -4.61
N GLU A 86 -11.39 -1.95 -5.20
CA GLU A 86 -12.80 -1.83 -5.54
C GLU A 86 -13.16 -2.55 -6.84
N GLY A 87 -12.20 -3.12 -7.54
CA GLY A 87 -12.44 -3.75 -8.83
C GLY A 87 -12.64 -2.74 -9.95
N ARG A 88 -12.11 -1.53 -9.83
CA ARG A 88 -12.29 -0.43 -10.78
C ARG A 88 -11.01 -0.10 -11.53
N ASP A 89 -10.18 -1.10 -11.79
CA ASP A 89 -8.90 -0.91 -12.47
C ASP A 89 -9.06 -0.19 -13.82
N GLY A 90 -10.14 -0.51 -14.55
CA GLY A 90 -10.40 0.10 -15.86
C GLY A 90 -10.78 1.56 -15.79
N GLU A 91 -11.11 2.07 -14.60
CA GLU A 91 -11.45 3.46 -14.37
C GLU A 91 -10.27 4.26 -13.80
N ALA A 92 -9.15 3.59 -13.57
CA ALA A 92 -7.99 4.26 -13.01
C ALA A 92 -7.55 5.39 -13.94
N PRO A 93 -7.23 6.56 -13.40
CA PRO A 93 -6.69 7.63 -14.22
C PRO A 93 -5.32 7.21 -14.75
N GLN A 94 -4.62 8.08 -15.40
CA GLN A 94 -3.34 7.80 -16.03
C GLN A 94 -2.53 6.69 -15.34
N PRO A 95 -1.86 5.83 -16.14
CA PRO A 95 -1.01 4.80 -15.57
C PRO A 95 0.02 5.39 -14.62
N GLU A 96 0.22 4.71 -13.52
CA GLU A 96 1.22 5.14 -12.56
C GLU A 96 2.60 4.79 -13.06
N VAL A 97 3.53 5.67 -12.85
CA VAL A 97 4.94 5.41 -13.13
C VAL A 97 5.53 4.82 -11.84
N GLY A 98 5.86 3.60 -11.91
CA GLY A 98 6.47 2.95 -10.76
C GLY A 98 5.68 1.89 -10.09
#